data_2df8c0c2780e83b6b8871643d724b787
#
_entry.id   2df8c0c2780e83b6b8871643d724b787
#
_cell.length_a   1.000
_cell.length_b   1.000
_cell.length_c   1.000
_cell.angle_alpha   90.00
_cell.angle_beta   90.00
_cell.angle_gamma   90.00
#
_symmetry.space_group_name_H-M   'P 1'
#
loop_
_entity.id
_entity.type
_entity.pdbx_description
1 polymer ?
#
loop_
_entity_poly.entity_id
_entity_poly.type
_entity_poly.pdbx_seq_one_letter_code
_entity_poly.pdbx_strand_id
1 'polypeptide(L)'
;SRGLGDVYKRQCPYSAIVKHVRPCVRACKAEAIYIDKETEKAVINKDKCISCGSCVYQCPFGAITDKSSITQVISLIRNSGNNKNYRVYAVVAPSVASQYTDIAPEQVMAGIKALGFYDVVEAAWGADMVAWLEAEELAEKRFLTSSCCPAFVNYIKKGFPELAENISHNLSPMAQIARWLQEKDEGCHVVFIGPCIAKKGEVKYTKTKKYVDYAITFEEMQAMFSAKGIDVASMDKAQLGNASCFGRIFARCGGLAEAVKEALKEQGVTEEQFGLSAVSCNGISECKAALLKKQKGLLKENFIEGMACEGGCIGGPACLSHNARNTAQVNAYGRSSAESSISDAIKAFRDEEKK
;
A
#
# COMPACT_ATOMS: atom_id res chain seq x y z
N SER A 1 -15.03 17.94 3.82
CA SER A 1 -14.27 17.02 2.97
C SER A 1 -13.07 17.74 2.35
N ARG A 2 -11.94 17.74 3.05
CA ARG A 2 -10.68 18.26 2.50
C ARG A 2 -9.92 17.06 1.96
N GLY A 3 -10.04 16.85 0.65
CA GLY A 3 -9.20 15.92 -0.11
C GLY A 3 -7.73 16.25 0.11
N LEU A 4 -6.81 15.41 -0.38
CA LEU A 4 -5.36 15.59 -0.30
C LEU A 4 -5.04 17.06 -0.24
N GLY A 5 -4.98 17.55 1.04
CA GLY A 5 -4.98 18.94 1.33
C GLY A 5 -3.63 19.50 0.94
N ASP A 6 -3.64 20.73 0.61
CA ASP A 6 -2.50 21.65 0.60
C ASP A 6 -1.17 21.05 0.17
N VAL A 7 -1.07 20.75 -1.13
CA VAL A 7 0.22 20.62 -1.79
C VAL A 7 0.85 22.01 -1.70
N TYR A 8 1.83 22.20 -0.81
CA TYR A 8 2.58 23.43 -0.69
C TYR A 8 3.33 23.67 -2.01
N LYS A 9 2.86 24.66 -2.77
CA LYS A 9 3.44 25.05 -4.04
C LYS A 9 4.66 25.95 -3.77
N ARG A 10 5.85 25.35 -3.67
CA ARG A 10 7.08 26.10 -3.87
C ARG A 10 7.17 26.53 -5.35
N GLN A 11 7.75 27.68 -5.65
CA GLN A 11 7.89 28.12 -7.03
C GLN A 11 8.72 27.08 -7.80
N CYS A 12 8.12 26.53 -8.85
CA CYS A 12 8.79 25.54 -9.70
C CYS A 12 9.73 26.30 -10.65
N PRO A 13 11.05 26.12 -10.57
CA PRO A 13 12.01 26.82 -11.42
C PRO A 13 11.95 26.39 -12.89
N TYR A 14 11.20 25.36 -13.24
CA TYR A 14 11.01 24.89 -14.61
C TYR A 14 10.29 25.86 -15.54
N SER A 15 9.60 26.90 -15.02
CA SER A 15 8.92 27.88 -15.84
C SER A 15 9.87 28.69 -16.73
N ALA A 16 11.15 28.83 -16.32
CA ALA A 16 12.14 29.66 -17.01
C ALA A 16 13.08 28.90 -17.96
N ILE A 17 13.15 27.55 -17.89
CA ILE A 17 14.29 26.83 -18.45
C ILE A 17 13.94 25.81 -19.54
N VAL A 18 12.72 25.30 -19.65
CA VAL A 18 12.43 24.14 -20.52
C VAL A 18 11.20 24.29 -21.40
N LYS A 19 11.39 24.21 -22.71
CA LYS A 19 10.34 24.04 -23.74
C LYS A 19 9.61 22.67 -23.69
N HIS A 20 9.89 21.82 -22.70
CA HIS A 20 9.37 20.45 -22.58
C HIS A 20 8.31 20.32 -21.48
N VAL A 21 7.45 19.32 -21.62
CA VAL A 21 6.41 19.01 -20.63
C VAL A 21 7.04 18.75 -19.26
N ARG A 22 6.56 19.44 -18.21
CA ARG A 22 7.10 19.33 -16.84
C ARG A 22 7.05 17.90 -16.33
N PRO A 23 8.05 17.44 -15.53
CA PRO A 23 8.10 16.07 -15.01
C PRO A 23 6.81 15.63 -14.31
N CYS A 24 6.21 16.49 -13.49
CA CYS A 24 4.95 16.21 -12.78
C CYS A 24 3.76 15.97 -13.72
N VAL A 25 3.68 16.70 -14.85
CA VAL A 25 2.62 16.51 -15.86
C VAL A 25 2.85 15.20 -16.60
N ARG A 26 4.08 14.93 -17.03
CA ARG A 26 4.46 13.70 -17.74
C ARG A 26 4.24 12.45 -16.89
N ALA A 27 4.50 12.54 -15.58
CA ALA A 27 4.31 11.45 -14.64
C ALA A 27 2.85 11.14 -14.33
N CYS A 28 1.93 12.08 -14.59
CA CYS A 28 0.53 11.93 -14.23
C CYS A 28 -0.24 11.10 -15.27
N LYS A 29 -0.20 9.77 -15.14
CA LYS A 29 -0.93 8.85 -16.04
C LYS A 29 -2.46 8.91 -15.89
N ALA A 30 -2.96 9.54 -14.81
CA ALA A 30 -4.38 9.86 -14.64
C ALA A 30 -4.77 11.21 -15.29
N GLU A 31 -3.84 11.89 -15.96
CA GLU A 31 -4.07 13.16 -16.66
C GLU A 31 -4.71 14.25 -15.78
N ALA A 32 -4.37 14.21 -14.49
CA ALA A 32 -4.95 15.12 -13.48
C ALA A 32 -4.13 16.40 -13.29
N ILE A 33 -2.94 16.52 -13.87
CA ILE A 33 -2.07 17.70 -13.73
C ILE A 33 -1.95 18.41 -15.08
N TYR A 34 -2.18 19.70 -15.05
CA TYR A 34 -2.00 20.60 -16.20
C TYR A 34 -1.27 21.87 -15.77
N ILE A 35 -0.78 22.63 -16.76
CA ILE A 35 -0.20 23.94 -16.52
C ILE A 35 -1.27 24.99 -16.84
N ASP A 36 -1.60 25.77 -15.83
CA ASP A 36 -2.48 26.92 -15.98
C ASP A 36 -1.78 27.97 -16.87
N LYS A 37 -2.49 28.44 -17.90
CA LYS A 37 -1.93 29.31 -18.93
C LYS A 37 -1.64 30.73 -18.45
N GLU A 38 -2.41 31.21 -17.46
CA GLU A 38 -2.27 32.58 -16.96
C GLU A 38 -1.20 32.67 -15.88
N THR A 39 -1.19 31.71 -14.97
CA THR A 39 -0.27 31.71 -13.82
C THR A 39 1.00 30.92 -14.08
N GLU A 40 1.08 30.17 -15.17
CA GLU A 40 2.15 29.24 -15.51
C GLU A 40 2.44 28.21 -14.41
N LYS A 41 1.51 27.98 -13.49
CA LYS A 41 1.66 27.03 -12.37
C LYS A 41 1.05 25.69 -12.69
N ALA A 42 1.64 24.63 -12.13
CA ALA A 42 1.04 23.31 -12.18
C ALA A 42 -0.22 23.29 -11.30
N VAL A 43 -1.34 22.86 -11.86
CA VAL A 43 -2.62 22.71 -11.17
C VAL A 43 -3.04 21.25 -11.20
N ILE A 44 -3.57 20.78 -10.07
CA ILE A 44 -4.08 19.41 -9.93
C ILE A 44 -5.60 19.44 -9.96
N ASN A 45 -6.19 18.81 -10.97
CA ASN A 45 -7.62 18.55 -11.02
C ASN A 45 -7.96 17.45 -10.00
N LYS A 46 -8.71 17.81 -8.96
CA LYS A 46 -9.07 16.91 -7.86
C LYS A 46 -10.02 15.79 -8.31
N ASP A 47 -10.86 16.03 -9.30
CA ASP A 47 -11.82 15.03 -9.79
C ASP A 47 -11.12 13.92 -10.55
N LYS A 48 -10.01 14.22 -11.22
CA LYS A 48 -9.17 13.21 -11.91
C LYS A 48 -8.06 12.64 -11.04
N CYS A 49 -7.61 13.37 -10.02
CA CYS A 49 -6.47 12.96 -9.21
C CYS A 49 -6.77 11.72 -8.38
N ILE A 50 -5.99 10.66 -8.59
CA ILE A 50 -6.10 9.37 -7.88
C ILE A 50 -5.21 9.28 -6.63
N SER A 51 -4.48 10.35 -6.33
CA SER A 51 -3.60 10.44 -5.16
C SER A 51 -2.42 9.47 -5.15
N CYS A 52 -1.98 8.97 -6.30
CA CYS A 52 -0.91 7.99 -6.40
C CYS A 52 0.47 8.51 -5.97
N GLY A 53 0.74 9.82 -5.99
CA GLY A 53 2.01 10.41 -5.58
C GLY A 53 3.11 10.43 -6.66
N SER A 54 2.87 9.94 -7.88
CA SER A 54 3.88 9.97 -8.96
C SER A 54 4.43 11.36 -9.25
N CYS A 55 3.60 12.40 -9.14
CA CYS A 55 4.01 13.80 -9.31
C CYS A 55 4.93 14.30 -8.18
N VAL A 56 4.79 13.76 -6.97
CA VAL A 56 5.66 14.05 -5.84
C VAL A 56 7.04 13.47 -6.10
N TYR A 57 7.10 12.18 -6.40
CA TYR A 57 8.33 11.45 -6.69
C TYR A 57 9.12 12.04 -7.86
N GLN A 58 8.42 12.41 -8.95
CA GLN A 58 9.07 12.92 -10.17
C GLN A 58 9.42 14.40 -10.11
N CYS A 59 9.13 15.10 -9.01
CA CYS A 59 9.48 16.50 -8.88
C CYS A 59 10.89 16.68 -8.30
N PRO A 60 11.92 17.01 -9.10
CA PRO A 60 13.29 17.07 -8.61
C PRO A 60 13.54 18.25 -7.66
N PHE A 61 12.57 19.16 -7.52
CA PHE A 61 12.68 20.36 -6.69
C PHE A 61 11.83 20.30 -5.43
N GLY A 62 11.10 19.20 -5.19
CA GLY A 62 10.16 19.13 -4.08
C GLY A 62 9.06 20.21 -4.12
N ALA A 63 8.74 20.71 -5.33
CA ALA A 63 7.69 21.74 -5.48
C ALA A 63 6.27 21.17 -5.29
N ILE A 64 6.13 19.86 -5.38
CA ILE A 64 4.92 19.11 -5.05
C ILE A 64 5.33 18.13 -3.96
N THR A 65 4.65 18.22 -2.80
CA THR A 65 4.88 17.33 -1.66
C THR A 65 3.56 16.73 -1.19
N ASP A 66 3.61 15.63 -0.50
CA ASP A 66 2.48 15.11 0.24
C ASP A 66 2.36 15.80 1.62
N LYS A 67 1.24 15.57 2.29
CA LYS A 67 1.05 16.08 3.64
C LYS A 67 1.66 15.11 4.65
N SER A 68 2.68 15.56 5.37
CA SER A 68 3.31 14.76 6.43
C SER A 68 2.37 14.53 7.61
N SER A 69 2.47 13.34 8.22
CA SER A 69 1.81 12.97 9.47
C SER A 69 2.81 12.71 10.60
N ILE A 70 4.09 13.04 10.43
CA ILE A 70 5.15 12.77 11.43
C ILE A 70 4.81 13.38 12.79
N THR A 71 4.41 14.66 12.81
CA THR A 71 4.14 15.38 14.07
C THR A 71 3.00 14.77 14.85
N GLN A 72 1.94 14.33 14.14
CA GLN A 72 0.80 13.63 14.74
C GLN A 72 1.22 12.28 15.32
N VAL A 73 2.03 11.50 14.57
CA VAL A 73 2.52 10.20 15.03
C VAL A 73 3.46 10.36 16.24
N ILE A 74 4.38 11.34 16.20
CA ILE A 74 5.25 11.63 17.36
C ILE A 74 4.40 12.01 18.59
N SER A 75 3.38 12.84 18.40
CA SER A 75 2.46 13.22 19.48
C SER A 75 1.68 12.02 20.01
N LEU A 76 1.21 11.13 19.11
CA LEU A 76 0.51 9.91 19.48
C LEU A 76 1.40 9.00 20.34
N ILE A 77 2.63 8.71 19.90
CA ILE A 77 3.59 7.89 20.65
C ILE A 77 3.93 8.54 21.99
N ARG A 78 4.20 9.84 22.03
CA ARG A 78 4.52 10.55 23.28
C ARG A 78 3.37 10.50 24.29
N ASN A 79 2.13 10.73 23.83
CA ASN A 79 0.96 10.76 24.68
C ASN A 79 0.53 9.36 25.15
N SER A 80 1.03 8.29 24.52
CA SER A 80 0.83 6.93 25.01
C SER A 80 1.49 6.67 26.38
N GLY A 81 2.41 7.55 26.81
CA GLY A 81 3.10 7.39 28.09
C GLY A 81 3.92 6.10 28.16
N ASN A 82 4.73 5.81 27.13
CA ASN A 82 5.41 4.53 26.95
C ASN A 82 4.42 3.35 26.88
N ASN A 83 3.33 3.52 26.14
CA ASN A 83 2.26 2.53 25.93
C ASN A 83 1.51 2.13 27.22
N LYS A 84 1.50 2.99 28.24
CA LYS A 84 0.75 2.77 29.48
C LYS A 84 -0.68 3.30 29.42
N ASN A 85 -0.89 4.43 28.70
CA ASN A 85 -2.22 5.02 28.54
C ASN A 85 -3.03 4.29 27.46
N TYR A 86 -2.38 3.93 26.37
CA TYR A 86 -2.86 3.14 25.24
C TYR A 86 -1.67 2.60 24.46
N ARG A 87 -1.87 1.53 23.73
CA ARG A 87 -0.82 0.92 22.90
C ARG A 87 -0.84 1.50 21.50
N VAL A 88 0.34 1.72 20.92
CA VAL A 88 0.51 2.21 19.54
C VAL A 88 1.23 1.15 18.72
N TYR A 89 0.53 0.54 17.78
CA TYR A 89 1.08 -0.45 16.87
C TYR A 89 1.58 0.19 15.58
N ALA A 90 2.70 -0.29 15.07
CA ALA A 90 3.16 0.01 13.72
C ALA A 90 2.79 -1.15 12.80
N VAL A 91 2.02 -0.89 11.74
CA VAL A 91 1.74 -1.85 10.68
C VAL A 91 2.62 -1.53 9.50
N VAL A 92 3.56 -2.42 9.13
CA VAL A 92 4.63 -2.14 8.17
C VAL A 92 4.41 -2.89 6.87
N ALA A 93 4.50 -2.16 5.74
CA ALA A 93 4.36 -2.73 4.41
C ALA A 93 5.51 -3.70 4.08
N PRO A 94 5.26 -4.86 3.43
CA PRO A 94 6.29 -5.85 3.11
C PRO A 94 7.35 -5.32 2.14
N SER A 95 7.09 -4.24 1.42
CA SER A 95 8.09 -3.51 0.63
C SER A 95 9.26 -2.95 1.46
N VAL A 96 9.19 -2.96 2.79
CA VAL A 96 10.31 -2.62 3.70
C VAL A 96 11.54 -3.46 3.40
N ALA A 97 11.37 -4.70 2.94
CA ALA A 97 12.44 -5.62 2.58
C ALA A 97 13.35 -5.14 1.44
N SER A 98 12.91 -4.14 0.67
CA SER A 98 13.68 -3.57 -0.45
C SER A 98 14.16 -2.14 -0.21
N GLN A 99 14.00 -1.61 1.02
CA GLN A 99 14.31 -0.20 1.27
C GLN A 99 15.77 0.05 1.62
N TYR A 100 16.44 -0.93 2.17
CA TYR A 100 17.83 -0.82 2.62
C TYR A 100 18.70 -1.87 1.93
N THR A 101 19.94 -1.48 1.61
CA THR A 101 20.96 -2.42 1.17
C THR A 101 21.65 -3.01 2.41
N ASP A 102 21.81 -4.32 2.43
CA ASP A 102 22.56 -5.05 3.48
C ASP A 102 22.00 -4.92 4.91
N ILE A 103 20.76 -4.46 5.07
CA ILE A 103 20.05 -4.43 6.36
C ILE A 103 18.83 -5.33 6.25
N ALA A 104 18.72 -6.26 7.19
CA ALA A 104 17.59 -7.19 7.22
C ALA A 104 16.28 -6.47 7.61
N PRO A 105 15.12 -6.83 7.03
CA PRO A 105 13.82 -6.27 7.43
C PRO A 105 13.58 -6.33 8.93
N GLU A 106 14.02 -7.39 9.57
CA GLU A 106 13.91 -7.61 11.03
C GLU A 106 14.65 -6.55 11.85
N GLN A 107 15.78 -6.06 11.36
CA GLN A 107 16.52 -4.96 11.99
C GLN A 107 15.78 -3.63 11.84
N VAL A 108 15.17 -3.40 10.67
CA VAL A 108 14.33 -2.20 10.44
C VAL A 108 13.11 -2.22 11.37
N MET A 109 12.47 -3.38 11.54
CA MET A 109 11.36 -3.55 12.47
C MET A 109 11.77 -3.26 13.93
N ALA A 110 12.95 -3.74 14.34
CA ALA A 110 13.50 -3.41 15.67
C ALA A 110 13.73 -1.90 15.83
N GLY A 111 14.27 -1.24 14.81
CA GLY A 111 14.41 0.23 14.78
C GLY A 111 13.07 0.96 14.91
N ILE A 112 12.03 0.48 14.23
CA ILE A 112 10.66 1.03 14.34
C ILE A 112 10.16 0.87 15.77
N LYS A 113 10.33 -0.29 16.39
CA LYS A 113 9.97 -0.51 17.80
C LYS A 113 10.71 0.44 18.73
N ALA A 114 11.99 0.72 18.48
CA ALA A 114 12.79 1.69 19.22
C ALA A 114 12.33 3.15 19.07
N LEU A 115 11.50 3.47 18.05
CA LEU A 115 10.82 4.78 17.98
C LEU A 115 9.79 4.97 19.10
N GLY A 116 9.37 3.90 19.77
CA GLY A 116 8.42 3.94 20.88
C GLY A 116 7.06 3.31 20.59
N PHE A 117 6.93 2.61 19.46
CA PHE A 117 5.76 1.78 19.20
C PHE A 117 5.71 0.60 20.18
N TYR A 118 4.49 0.19 20.54
CA TYR A 118 4.27 -0.97 21.41
C TYR A 118 4.74 -2.25 20.73
N ASP A 119 4.30 -2.44 19.50
CA ASP A 119 4.76 -3.56 18.68
C ASP A 119 4.73 -3.21 17.20
N VAL A 120 5.39 -4.06 16.40
CA VAL A 120 5.52 -3.91 14.95
C VAL A 120 4.94 -5.14 14.28
N VAL A 121 3.91 -4.94 13.46
CA VAL A 121 3.15 -6.00 12.81
C VAL A 121 3.31 -5.89 11.29
N GLU A 122 3.51 -7.02 10.63
CA GLU A 122 3.59 -7.08 9.17
C GLU A 122 2.21 -6.85 8.53
N ALA A 123 2.10 -5.86 7.64
CA ALA A 123 0.92 -5.72 6.79
C ALA A 123 0.73 -6.94 5.85
N ALA A 124 1.79 -7.74 5.67
CA ALA A 124 1.77 -9.00 4.96
C ALA A 124 0.81 -10.02 5.59
N TRP A 125 0.68 -10.02 6.91
CA TRP A 125 -0.31 -10.89 7.59
C TRP A 125 -1.74 -10.46 7.24
N GLY A 126 -2.01 -9.15 7.16
CA GLY A 126 -3.29 -8.65 6.64
C GLY A 126 -3.48 -8.95 5.16
N ALA A 127 -2.39 -9.10 4.39
CA ALA A 127 -2.46 -9.51 2.99
C ALA A 127 -2.88 -10.99 2.83
N ASP A 128 -2.41 -11.87 3.71
CA ASP A 128 -2.89 -13.27 3.75
C ASP A 128 -4.39 -13.34 4.03
N MET A 129 -4.89 -12.55 5.00
CA MET A 129 -6.32 -12.44 5.29
C MET A 129 -7.11 -11.95 4.06
N VAL A 130 -6.59 -10.93 3.37
CA VAL A 130 -7.25 -10.36 2.19
C VAL A 130 -7.22 -11.35 1.03
N ALA A 131 -6.12 -12.07 0.79
CA ALA A 131 -6.05 -13.08 -0.26
C ALA A 131 -7.10 -14.18 -0.05
N TRP A 132 -7.28 -14.61 1.20
CA TRP A 132 -8.30 -15.60 1.55
C TRP A 132 -9.71 -15.10 1.25
N LEU A 133 -10.06 -13.91 1.71
CA LEU A 133 -11.38 -13.31 1.52
C LEU A 133 -11.65 -12.92 0.05
N GLU A 134 -10.63 -12.43 -0.68
CA GLU A 134 -10.78 -12.14 -2.11
C GLU A 134 -10.95 -13.42 -2.93
N ALA A 135 -10.34 -14.53 -2.53
CA ALA A 135 -10.54 -15.83 -3.17
C ALA A 135 -11.99 -16.31 -3.04
N GLU A 136 -12.58 -16.21 -1.85
CA GLU A 136 -13.99 -16.52 -1.59
C GLU A 136 -14.92 -15.63 -2.43
N GLU A 137 -14.73 -14.31 -2.36
CA GLU A 137 -15.54 -13.34 -3.10
C GLU A 137 -15.43 -13.55 -4.63
N LEU A 138 -14.22 -13.86 -5.12
CA LEU A 138 -13.98 -14.09 -6.54
C LEU A 138 -14.64 -15.40 -7.04
N ALA A 139 -14.57 -16.46 -6.25
CA ALA A 139 -15.24 -17.73 -6.57
C ALA A 139 -16.77 -17.57 -6.66
N GLU A 140 -17.35 -16.69 -5.84
CA GLU A 140 -18.78 -16.38 -5.86
C GLU A 140 -19.14 -15.48 -7.06
N LYS A 141 -18.47 -14.33 -7.21
CA LYS A 141 -18.80 -13.29 -8.18
C LYS A 141 -18.30 -13.55 -9.60
N ARG A 142 -17.37 -14.49 -9.76
CA ARG A 142 -16.77 -14.88 -11.04
C ARG A 142 -15.95 -13.81 -11.76
N PHE A 143 -15.93 -12.58 -11.30
CA PHE A 143 -15.09 -11.50 -11.78
C PHE A 143 -14.90 -10.44 -10.68
N LEU A 144 -13.64 -10.06 -10.44
CA LEU A 144 -13.31 -8.96 -9.54
C LEU A 144 -12.13 -8.11 -10.07
N THR A 145 -12.04 -6.90 -9.54
CA THR A 145 -10.81 -6.11 -9.51
C THR A 145 -10.33 -6.00 -8.07
N SER A 146 -9.02 -6.01 -7.86
CA SER A 146 -8.44 -5.91 -6.51
C SER A 146 -8.77 -4.58 -5.81
N SER A 147 -8.84 -4.60 -4.48
CA SER A 147 -9.09 -3.42 -3.63
C SER A 147 -7.87 -2.94 -2.84
N CYS A 148 -6.76 -3.67 -2.86
CA CYS A 148 -5.59 -3.41 -2.02
C CYS A 148 -4.86 -2.10 -2.33
N CYS A 149 -4.89 -1.62 -3.60
CA CYS A 149 -4.28 -0.37 -4.03
C CYS A 149 -5.30 0.79 -4.07
N PRO A 150 -5.27 1.75 -3.11
CA PRO A 150 -6.27 2.82 -3.07
C PRO A 150 -6.22 3.76 -4.27
N ALA A 151 -5.05 3.90 -4.92
CA ALA A 151 -4.94 4.69 -6.13
C ALA A 151 -5.64 4.01 -7.33
N PHE A 152 -5.54 2.68 -7.44
CA PHE A 152 -6.25 1.91 -8.46
C PHE A 152 -7.77 1.95 -8.23
N VAL A 153 -8.21 1.75 -6.99
CA VAL A 153 -9.64 1.91 -6.61
C VAL A 153 -10.17 3.29 -6.97
N ASN A 154 -9.40 4.35 -6.69
CA ASN A 154 -9.78 5.71 -7.08
C ASN A 154 -9.80 5.89 -8.61
N TYR A 155 -8.91 5.21 -9.33
CA TYR A 155 -8.86 5.27 -10.78
C TYR A 155 -10.11 4.64 -11.40
N ILE A 156 -10.56 3.49 -10.89
CA ILE A 156 -11.83 2.88 -11.31
C ILE A 156 -13.00 3.81 -11.00
N LYS A 157 -13.14 4.25 -9.74
CA LYS A 157 -14.28 5.07 -9.31
C LYS A 157 -14.42 6.39 -10.07
N LYS A 158 -13.32 6.96 -10.55
CA LYS A 158 -13.31 8.24 -11.26
C LYS A 158 -13.34 8.11 -12.78
N GLY A 159 -12.69 7.10 -13.32
CA GLY A 159 -12.53 6.93 -14.76
C GLY A 159 -13.40 5.84 -15.39
N PHE A 160 -13.89 4.90 -14.56
CA PHE A 160 -14.66 3.72 -14.99
C PHE A 160 -15.76 3.41 -13.96
N PRO A 161 -16.66 4.38 -13.66
CA PRO A 161 -17.64 4.24 -12.58
C PRO A 161 -18.56 3.03 -12.75
N GLU A 162 -18.83 2.60 -13.98
CA GLU A 162 -19.61 1.41 -14.32
C GLU A 162 -18.94 0.10 -13.88
N LEU A 163 -17.62 0.09 -13.65
CA LEU A 163 -16.88 -1.06 -13.14
C LEU A 163 -16.70 -1.01 -11.61
N ALA A 164 -17.24 0.00 -10.93
CA ALA A 164 -17.06 0.19 -9.49
C ALA A 164 -17.63 -0.97 -8.65
N GLU A 165 -18.69 -1.63 -9.13
CA GLU A 165 -19.30 -2.80 -8.47
C GLU A 165 -18.41 -4.05 -8.56
N ASN A 166 -17.46 -4.08 -9.48
CA ASN A 166 -16.50 -5.16 -9.61
C ASN A 166 -15.29 -5.02 -8.68
N ILE A 167 -15.15 -3.92 -7.96
CA ILE A 167 -14.08 -3.76 -6.98
C ILE A 167 -14.36 -4.70 -5.80
N SER A 168 -13.36 -5.48 -5.40
CA SER A 168 -13.47 -6.32 -4.19
C SER A 168 -13.96 -5.49 -3.00
N HIS A 169 -14.90 -6.03 -2.25
CA HIS A 169 -15.48 -5.39 -1.08
C HIS A 169 -14.57 -5.44 0.14
N ASN A 170 -13.52 -6.25 0.08
CA ASN A 170 -12.58 -6.46 1.16
C ASN A 170 -11.81 -5.19 1.52
N LEU A 171 -11.41 -5.10 2.78
CA LEU A 171 -10.50 -4.08 3.24
C LEU A 171 -9.12 -4.28 2.60
N SER A 172 -8.33 -3.23 2.52
CA SER A 172 -6.92 -3.40 2.13
C SER A 172 -6.15 -4.14 3.23
N PRO A 173 -5.00 -4.79 2.91
CA PRO A 173 -4.15 -5.45 3.91
C PRO A 173 -3.86 -4.61 5.15
N MET A 174 -3.56 -3.32 4.95
CA MET A 174 -3.37 -2.36 6.04
C MET A 174 -4.60 -2.26 6.96
N ALA A 175 -5.78 -2.09 6.38
CA ALA A 175 -7.00 -1.90 7.14
C ALA A 175 -7.51 -3.23 7.75
N GLN A 176 -7.25 -4.35 7.09
CA GLN A 176 -7.66 -5.67 7.57
C GLN A 176 -6.90 -6.07 8.85
N ILE A 177 -5.57 -5.93 8.84
CA ILE A 177 -4.78 -6.23 10.03
C ILE A 177 -5.03 -5.21 11.14
N ALA A 178 -5.25 -3.94 10.81
CA ALA A 178 -5.59 -2.93 11.79
C ALA A 178 -6.95 -3.20 12.46
N ARG A 179 -7.95 -3.68 11.70
CA ARG A 179 -9.24 -4.12 12.25
C ARG A 179 -9.02 -5.24 13.26
N TRP A 180 -8.26 -6.26 12.89
CA TRP A 180 -7.96 -7.38 13.77
C TRP A 180 -7.25 -6.94 15.05
N LEU A 181 -6.27 -6.01 14.95
CA LEU A 181 -5.59 -5.45 16.12
C LEU A 181 -6.56 -4.73 17.06
N GLN A 182 -7.48 -3.92 16.53
CA GLN A 182 -8.50 -3.22 17.31
C GLN A 182 -9.48 -4.19 18.01
N GLU A 183 -9.79 -5.33 17.38
CA GLU A 183 -10.62 -6.38 17.96
C GLU A 183 -9.91 -7.14 19.09
N LYS A 184 -8.56 -7.22 19.04
CA LYS A 184 -7.73 -7.89 20.06
C LYS A 184 -7.27 -6.98 21.20
N ASP A 185 -7.12 -5.72 20.93
CA ASP A 185 -6.62 -4.72 21.89
C ASP A 185 -7.45 -3.45 21.74
N GLU A 186 -8.62 -3.47 22.39
CA GLU A 186 -9.59 -2.39 22.32
C GLU A 186 -8.97 -1.07 22.79
N GLY A 187 -9.14 -0.02 21.98
CA GLY A 187 -8.56 1.30 22.24
C GLY A 187 -7.10 1.45 21.86
N CYS A 188 -6.49 0.45 21.22
CA CYS A 188 -5.17 0.63 20.63
C CYS A 188 -5.20 1.63 19.46
N HIS A 189 -4.05 2.17 19.13
CA HIS A 189 -3.85 3.03 17.98
C HIS A 189 -2.96 2.35 16.95
N VAL A 190 -3.25 2.57 15.67
CA VAL A 190 -2.53 1.93 14.58
C VAL A 190 -1.96 2.97 13.63
N VAL A 191 -0.66 2.87 13.37
CA VAL A 191 0.06 3.69 12.38
C VAL A 191 0.59 2.78 11.28
N PHE A 192 0.20 3.06 10.04
CA PHE A 192 0.76 2.37 8.89
C PHE A 192 2.07 3.02 8.44
N ILE A 193 3.07 2.20 8.12
CA ILE A 193 4.38 2.62 7.60
C ILE A 193 4.61 1.92 6.25
N GLY A 194 4.78 2.71 5.18
CA GLY A 194 4.95 2.12 3.86
C GLY A 194 5.32 3.10 2.74
N PRO A 195 5.46 2.64 1.50
CA PRO A 195 5.95 3.44 0.37
C PRO A 195 4.88 4.30 -0.29
N CYS A 196 3.67 4.37 0.28
CA CYS A 196 2.47 4.74 -0.47
C CYS A 196 1.83 6.04 0.02
N ILE A 197 1.85 7.08 -0.82
CA ILE A 197 1.15 8.35 -0.53
C ILE A 197 -0.37 8.17 -0.56
N ALA A 198 -0.90 7.28 -1.41
CA ALA A 198 -2.35 7.03 -1.48
C ALA A 198 -2.91 6.45 -0.17
N LYS A 199 -2.12 5.71 0.60
CA LYS A 199 -2.49 5.21 1.93
C LYS A 199 -2.80 6.34 2.92
N LYS A 200 -2.13 7.50 2.83
CA LYS A 200 -2.47 8.70 3.61
C LYS A 200 -3.87 9.25 3.31
N GLY A 201 -4.38 9.00 2.12
CA GLY A 201 -5.76 9.28 1.75
C GLY A 201 -6.72 8.21 2.26
N GLU A 202 -6.34 6.95 2.15
CA GLU A 202 -7.15 5.79 2.55
C GLU A 202 -7.51 5.79 4.03
N VAL A 203 -6.60 6.17 4.92
CA VAL A 203 -6.87 6.26 6.37
C VAL A 203 -8.00 7.24 6.71
N LYS A 204 -8.42 8.09 5.77
CA LYS A 204 -9.54 9.03 5.94
C LYS A 204 -10.87 8.48 5.43
N TYR A 205 -10.87 7.34 4.74
CA TYR A 205 -12.10 6.74 4.22
C TYR A 205 -12.96 6.19 5.35
N THR A 206 -14.27 6.28 5.19
CA THR A 206 -15.23 5.83 6.22
C THR A 206 -15.00 4.39 6.67
N LYS A 207 -14.60 3.50 5.76
CA LYS A 207 -14.31 2.09 6.06
C LYS A 207 -13.01 1.90 6.86
N THR A 208 -12.02 2.78 6.72
CA THR A 208 -10.65 2.60 7.24
C THR A 208 -10.36 3.46 8.48
N LYS A 209 -10.93 4.68 8.54
CA LYS A 209 -10.62 5.69 9.58
C LYS A 209 -10.88 5.25 11.02
N LYS A 210 -11.67 4.21 11.21
CA LYS A 210 -11.98 3.65 12.52
C LYS A 210 -10.95 2.63 13.00
N TYR A 211 -10.04 2.19 12.12
CA TYR A 211 -9.05 1.18 12.42
C TYR A 211 -7.61 1.70 12.36
N VAL A 212 -7.34 2.68 11.48
CA VAL A 212 -6.00 3.22 11.25
C VAL A 212 -6.01 4.71 11.51
N ASP A 213 -5.18 5.18 12.43
CA ASP A 213 -5.10 6.59 12.81
C ASP A 213 -4.31 7.40 11.79
N TYR A 214 -3.12 6.92 11.44
CA TYR A 214 -2.20 7.63 10.54
C TYR A 214 -1.50 6.67 9.59
N ALA A 215 -1.04 7.23 8.47
CA ALA A 215 -0.07 6.59 7.59
C ALA A 215 1.13 7.52 7.41
N ILE A 216 2.33 6.97 7.57
CA ILE A 216 3.60 7.63 7.28
C ILE A 216 4.37 6.86 6.21
N THR A 217 5.26 7.57 5.52
CA THR A 217 6.08 6.99 4.46
C THR A 217 7.38 6.42 5.00
N PHE A 218 8.09 5.62 4.20
CA PHE A 218 9.44 5.18 4.55
C PHE A 218 10.42 6.35 4.66
N GLU A 219 10.24 7.40 3.87
CA GLU A 219 11.04 8.64 4.00
C GLU A 219 10.77 9.32 5.35
N GLU A 220 9.50 9.38 5.79
CA GLU A 220 9.13 9.93 7.09
C GLU A 220 9.67 9.06 8.23
N MET A 221 9.61 7.74 8.10
CA MET A 221 10.20 6.81 9.06
C MET A 221 11.73 7.02 9.18
N GLN A 222 12.42 7.12 8.04
CA GLN A 222 13.86 7.37 8.03
C GLN A 222 14.21 8.71 8.69
N ALA A 223 13.41 9.75 8.48
CA ALA A 223 13.59 11.03 9.18
C ALA A 223 13.43 10.88 10.70
N MET A 224 12.49 10.04 11.17
CA MET A 224 12.32 9.75 12.61
C MET A 224 13.53 8.99 13.17
N PHE A 225 14.08 8.01 12.43
CA PHE A 225 15.32 7.32 12.83
C PHE A 225 16.47 8.29 12.98
N SER A 226 16.68 9.13 11.97
CA SER A 226 17.75 10.14 11.99
C SER A 226 17.61 11.12 13.17
N ALA A 227 16.38 11.58 13.44
CA ALA A 227 16.11 12.51 14.53
C ALA A 227 16.34 11.91 15.93
N LYS A 228 16.15 10.58 16.08
CA LYS A 228 16.41 9.86 17.33
C LYS A 228 17.83 9.25 17.42
N GLY A 229 18.64 9.35 16.38
CA GLY A 229 19.96 8.72 16.33
C GLY A 229 19.89 7.19 16.30
N ILE A 230 18.82 6.62 15.76
CA ILE A 230 18.67 5.16 15.61
C ILE A 230 19.44 4.70 14.38
N ASP A 231 20.47 3.88 14.60
CA ASP A 231 21.17 3.16 13.55
C ASP A 231 20.56 1.75 13.40
N VAL A 232 19.73 1.58 12.38
CA VAL A 232 19.04 0.32 12.12
C VAL A 232 19.99 -0.83 11.77
N ALA A 233 21.18 -0.53 11.24
CA ALA A 233 22.17 -1.57 10.92
C ALA A 233 22.75 -2.22 12.17
N SER A 234 22.77 -1.51 13.29
CA SER A 234 23.26 -1.99 14.59
C SER A 234 22.19 -2.70 15.43
N MET A 235 20.93 -2.73 14.98
CA MET A 235 19.85 -3.35 15.73
C MET A 235 19.92 -4.88 15.66
N ASP A 236 19.57 -5.53 16.77
CA ASP A 236 19.28 -6.96 16.79
C ASP A 236 18.03 -7.25 15.96
N LYS A 237 18.00 -8.43 15.35
CA LYS A 237 16.86 -8.86 14.54
C LYS A 237 15.62 -9.08 15.41
N ALA A 238 14.53 -8.37 15.12
CA ALA A 238 13.22 -8.65 15.71
C ALA A 238 12.72 -10.02 15.26
N GLN A 239 12.00 -10.72 16.12
CA GLN A 239 11.18 -11.85 15.67
C GLN A 239 10.02 -11.31 14.85
N LEU A 240 9.92 -11.76 13.60
CA LEU A 240 8.78 -11.50 12.74
C LEU A 240 7.85 -12.70 12.78
N GLY A 241 6.57 -12.38 12.79
CA GLY A 241 5.56 -13.35 13.16
C GLY A 241 4.97 -14.15 12.00
N ASN A 242 3.71 -13.93 11.66
CA ASN A 242 2.77 -14.92 11.20
C ASN A 242 2.45 -14.83 9.70
N ALA A 243 3.07 -13.91 8.96
CA ALA A 243 2.79 -13.75 7.53
C ALA A 243 3.40 -14.89 6.71
N SER A 244 2.64 -15.39 5.74
CA SER A 244 3.13 -16.37 4.77
C SER A 244 4.04 -15.73 3.71
N CYS A 245 4.68 -16.57 2.90
CA CYS A 245 5.37 -16.14 1.69
C CYS A 245 4.45 -15.30 0.79
N PHE A 246 3.21 -15.73 0.63
CA PHE A 246 2.22 -15.10 -0.25
C PHE A 246 1.82 -13.70 0.24
N GLY A 247 1.62 -13.51 1.54
CA GLY A 247 1.37 -12.20 2.11
C GLY A 247 2.55 -11.23 1.92
N ARG A 248 3.78 -11.70 2.08
CA ARG A 248 4.99 -10.88 1.90
C ARG A 248 5.22 -10.45 0.46
N ILE A 249 4.93 -11.30 -0.54
CA ILE A 249 5.10 -10.95 -1.96
C ILE A 249 4.00 -10.05 -2.52
N PHE A 250 2.93 -9.73 -1.79
CA PHE A 250 1.94 -8.72 -2.20
C PHE A 250 2.56 -7.37 -2.57
N ALA A 251 3.76 -7.07 -2.08
CA ALA A 251 4.44 -5.82 -2.36
C ALA A 251 4.85 -5.65 -3.83
N ARG A 252 4.95 -6.73 -4.59
CA ARG A 252 5.29 -6.68 -6.03
C ARG A 252 4.06 -6.91 -6.91
N CYS A 253 4.12 -6.41 -8.15
CA CYS A 253 3.11 -6.72 -9.17
C CYS A 253 3.07 -8.24 -9.42
N GLY A 254 1.89 -8.82 -9.52
CA GLY A 254 1.63 -10.25 -9.63
C GLY A 254 1.54 -11.00 -8.28
N GLY A 255 2.01 -10.40 -7.18
CA GLY A 255 2.03 -11.06 -5.88
C GLY A 255 0.65 -11.30 -5.30
N LEU A 256 -0.28 -10.39 -5.52
CA LEU A 256 -1.67 -10.56 -5.11
C LEU A 256 -2.35 -11.70 -5.88
N ALA A 257 -2.20 -11.73 -7.21
CA ALA A 257 -2.78 -12.79 -8.03
C ALA A 257 -2.25 -14.17 -7.65
N GLU A 258 -0.95 -14.28 -7.35
CA GLU A 258 -0.35 -15.51 -6.84
C GLU A 258 -0.95 -15.94 -5.49
N ALA A 259 -1.14 -14.99 -4.57
CA ALA A 259 -1.73 -15.26 -3.26
C ALA A 259 -3.20 -15.68 -3.36
N VAL A 260 -4.00 -15.01 -4.20
CA VAL A 260 -5.41 -15.40 -4.43
C VAL A 260 -5.50 -16.79 -5.06
N LYS A 261 -4.58 -17.13 -5.99
CA LYS A 261 -4.50 -18.47 -6.58
C LYS A 261 -4.23 -19.54 -5.53
N GLU A 262 -3.27 -19.29 -4.63
CA GLU A 262 -2.97 -20.23 -3.56
C GLU A 262 -4.12 -20.34 -2.55
N ALA A 263 -4.74 -19.21 -2.20
CA ALA A 263 -5.89 -19.21 -1.31
C ALA A 263 -7.06 -20.04 -1.87
N LEU A 264 -7.38 -19.92 -3.18
CA LEU A 264 -8.39 -20.77 -3.83
C LEU A 264 -8.04 -22.26 -3.69
N LYS A 265 -6.79 -22.62 -3.94
CA LYS A 265 -6.31 -23.99 -3.82
C LYS A 265 -6.40 -24.50 -2.37
N GLU A 266 -5.98 -23.72 -1.38
CA GLU A 266 -6.08 -24.09 0.04
C GLU A 266 -7.53 -24.15 0.53
N GLN A 267 -8.47 -23.44 -0.09
CA GLN A 267 -9.91 -23.55 0.14
C GLN A 267 -10.55 -24.77 -0.53
N GLY A 268 -9.76 -25.53 -1.31
CA GLY A 268 -10.23 -26.71 -2.03
C GLY A 268 -11.07 -26.40 -3.28
N VAL A 269 -10.98 -25.18 -3.79
CA VAL A 269 -11.63 -24.80 -5.05
C VAL A 269 -10.85 -25.39 -6.22
N THR A 270 -11.45 -26.33 -6.96
CA THR A 270 -10.81 -26.94 -8.11
C THR A 270 -10.90 -26.06 -9.36
N GLU A 271 -9.99 -26.24 -10.32
CA GLU A 271 -10.03 -25.51 -11.59
C GLU A 271 -11.32 -25.75 -12.38
N GLU A 272 -11.97 -26.90 -12.20
CA GLU A 272 -13.26 -27.22 -12.82
C GLU A 272 -14.39 -26.38 -12.21
N GLN A 273 -14.32 -26.09 -10.91
CA GLN A 273 -15.29 -25.24 -10.23
C GLN A 273 -15.07 -23.76 -10.54
N PHE A 274 -13.81 -23.32 -10.48
CA PHE A 274 -13.38 -21.96 -10.79
C PHE A 274 -11.88 -21.90 -11.09
N GLY A 275 -11.52 -21.73 -12.35
CA GLY A 275 -10.14 -21.46 -12.78
C GLY A 275 -9.81 -19.97 -12.70
N LEU A 276 -8.82 -19.60 -11.90
CA LEU A 276 -8.32 -18.22 -11.86
C LEU A 276 -7.54 -17.90 -13.14
N SER A 277 -8.00 -16.89 -13.85
CA SER A 277 -7.27 -16.23 -14.93
C SER A 277 -7.09 -14.76 -14.58
N ALA A 278 -5.88 -14.37 -14.19
CA ALA A 278 -5.58 -13.03 -13.70
C ALA A 278 -4.76 -12.22 -14.70
N VAL A 279 -5.03 -10.93 -14.78
CA VAL A 279 -4.14 -9.94 -15.38
C VAL A 279 -3.56 -9.05 -14.29
N SER A 280 -2.23 -9.09 -14.13
CA SER A 280 -1.51 -8.25 -13.17
C SER A 280 -1.01 -7.00 -13.87
N CYS A 281 -1.64 -5.86 -13.56
CA CYS A 281 -1.38 -4.59 -14.21
C CYS A 281 -0.27 -3.82 -13.50
N ASN A 282 0.82 -3.57 -14.22
CA ASN A 282 2.02 -2.91 -13.75
C ASN A 282 1.98 -1.40 -14.06
N GLY A 283 1.40 -0.63 -13.16
CA GLY A 283 1.18 0.81 -13.36
C GLY A 283 -0.16 1.17 -14.01
N ILE A 284 -0.54 2.46 -13.89
CA ILE A 284 -1.86 2.97 -14.35
C ILE A 284 -2.09 2.76 -15.85
N SER A 285 -1.06 2.76 -16.67
CA SER A 285 -1.22 2.57 -18.11
C SER A 285 -1.75 1.17 -18.46
N GLU A 286 -1.24 0.12 -17.80
CA GLU A 286 -1.74 -1.24 -17.96
C GLU A 286 -3.12 -1.42 -17.30
N CYS A 287 -3.33 -0.81 -16.13
CA CYS A 287 -4.66 -0.77 -15.50
C CYS A 287 -5.71 -0.18 -16.46
N LYS A 288 -5.40 0.94 -17.13
CA LYS A 288 -6.28 1.55 -18.13
C LYS A 288 -6.61 0.60 -19.26
N ALA A 289 -5.59 -0.09 -19.81
CA ALA A 289 -5.77 -1.04 -20.89
C ALA A 289 -6.67 -2.22 -20.52
N ALA A 290 -6.46 -2.81 -19.32
CA ALA A 290 -7.28 -3.90 -18.81
C ALA A 290 -8.74 -3.47 -18.56
N LEU A 291 -8.95 -2.31 -17.90
CA LEU A 291 -10.28 -1.77 -17.65
C LEU A 291 -11.04 -1.44 -18.95
N LEU A 292 -10.37 -0.87 -19.96
CA LEU A 292 -10.97 -0.62 -21.28
C LEU A 292 -11.35 -1.92 -21.99
N LYS A 293 -10.52 -2.97 -21.88
CA LYS A 293 -10.88 -4.29 -22.44
C LYS A 293 -12.11 -4.86 -21.73
N LYS A 294 -12.17 -4.74 -20.39
CA LYS A 294 -13.35 -5.20 -19.63
C LYS A 294 -14.62 -4.45 -20.03
N GLN A 295 -14.56 -3.13 -20.11
CA GLN A 295 -15.68 -2.27 -20.53
C GLN A 295 -16.21 -2.65 -21.91
N LYS A 296 -15.32 -3.07 -22.82
CA LYS A 296 -15.67 -3.50 -24.19
C LYS A 296 -16.05 -4.98 -24.30
N GLY A 297 -16.06 -5.74 -23.21
CA GLY A 297 -16.31 -7.18 -23.23
C GLY A 297 -15.20 -8.01 -23.89
N LEU A 298 -13.98 -7.45 -24.00
CA LEU A 298 -12.84 -8.09 -24.68
C LEU A 298 -11.83 -8.70 -23.69
N LEU A 299 -12.02 -8.49 -22.39
CA LEU A 299 -11.17 -9.09 -21.36
C LEU A 299 -11.59 -10.55 -21.15
N LYS A 300 -10.63 -11.46 -21.25
CA LYS A 300 -10.83 -12.91 -21.03
C LYS A 300 -10.59 -13.32 -19.59
N GLU A 301 -9.76 -12.55 -18.90
CA GLU A 301 -9.36 -12.77 -17.52
C GLU A 301 -10.54 -12.47 -16.58
N ASN A 302 -10.61 -13.21 -15.48
CA ASN A 302 -11.65 -13.06 -14.47
C ASN A 302 -11.20 -12.31 -13.21
N PHE A 303 -9.92 -11.91 -13.15
CA PHE A 303 -9.38 -11.09 -12.08
C PHE A 303 -8.41 -10.03 -12.61
N ILE A 304 -8.61 -8.77 -12.20
CA ILE A 304 -7.66 -7.68 -12.48
C ILE A 304 -6.93 -7.31 -11.17
N GLU A 305 -5.67 -7.69 -11.08
CA GLU A 305 -4.77 -7.12 -10.07
C GLU A 305 -4.28 -5.76 -10.57
N GLY A 306 -4.70 -4.67 -9.93
CA GLY A 306 -4.33 -3.32 -10.33
C GLY A 306 -3.32 -2.68 -9.39
N MET A 307 -2.10 -2.44 -9.88
CA MET A 307 -1.06 -1.68 -9.18
C MET A 307 -0.84 -0.33 -9.86
N ALA A 308 -1.05 0.77 -9.12
CA ALA A 308 -0.85 2.12 -9.67
C ALA A 308 0.61 2.48 -9.89
N CYS A 309 1.52 1.84 -9.16
CA CYS A 309 2.97 2.02 -9.26
C CYS A 309 3.58 0.91 -10.11
N GLU A 310 4.57 1.26 -10.96
CA GLU A 310 5.35 0.29 -11.71
C GLU A 310 6.20 -0.57 -10.75
N GLY A 311 6.15 -1.88 -10.90
CA GLY A 311 6.73 -2.85 -9.98
C GLY A 311 5.83 -3.22 -8.79
N GLY A 312 4.70 -2.56 -8.60
CA GLY A 312 3.85 -2.67 -7.42
C GLY A 312 4.28 -1.71 -6.30
N CYS A 313 4.04 -2.07 -5.04
CA CYS A 313 4.38 -1.22 -3.89
C CYS A 313 5.89 -0.97 -3.74
N ILE A 314 6.74 -1.86 -4.25
CA ILE A 314 8.21 -1.69 -4.28
C ILE A 314 8.68 -0.56 -5.20
N GLY A 315 7.83 -0.08 -6.10
CA GLY A 315 8.03 1.12 -6.92
C GLY A 315 7.23 2.32 -6.43
N GLY A 316 6.75 2.28 -5.19
CA GLY A 316 5.94 3.34 -4.58
C GLY A 316 6.68 4.69 -4.52
N PRO A 317 5.95 5.82 -4.59
CA PRO A 317 6.52 7.16 -4.70
C PRO A 317 7.34 7.60 -3.48
N ALA A 318 7.21 6.93 -2.35
CA ALA A 318 7.91 7.20 -1.11
C ALA A 318 8.78 6.01 -0.64
N CYS A 319 9.23 5.20 -1.59
CA CYS A 319 10.31 4.24 -1.38
C CYS A 319 11.65 4.97 -1.23
N LEU A 320 12.51 4.46 -0.35
CA LEU A 320 13.91 4.90 -0.20
C LEU A 320 14.79 4.38 -1.35
N SER A 321 14.40 3.25 -1.93
CA SER A 321 15.12 2.59 -3.02
C SER A 321 14.18 2.25 -4.19
N HIS A 322 14.60 2.61 -5.41
CA HIS A 322 13.95 2.24 -6.67
C HIS A 322 14.91 1.40 -7.53
N ASN A 323 15.42 0.32 -6.95
CA ASN A 323 16.42 -0.54 -7.57
C ASN A 323 15.76 -1.68 -8.34
N ALA A 324 16.37 -2.13 -9.44
CA ALA A 324 15.94 -3.31 -10.19
C ALA A 324 15.95 -4.61 -9.35
N ARG A 325 16.70 -4.65 -8.24
CA ARG A 325 16.77 -5.79 -7.31
C ARG A 325 15.59 -5.87 -6.33
N ASN A 326 14.74 -4.84 -6.23
CA ASN A 326 13.66 -4.76 -5.23
C ASN A 326 12.73 -5.98 -5.30
N THR A 327 12.39 -6.46 -6.50
CA THR A 327 11.58 -7.67 -6.68
C THR A 327 12.26 -8.92 -6.09
N ALA A 328 13.57 -9.07 -6.34
CA ALA A 328 14.33 -10.20 -5.82
C ALA A 328 14.42 -10.17 -4.29
N GLN A 329 14.59 -8.98 -3.70
CA GLN A 329 14.64 -8.79 -2.25
C GLN A 329 13.30 -9.13 -1.59
N VAL A 330 12.17 -8.68 -2.14
CA VAL A 330 10.84 -9.03 -1.63
C VAL A 330 10.55 -10.53 -1.79
N ASN A 331 10.95 -11.14 -2.91
CA ASN A 331 10.82 -12.58 -3.06
C ASN A 331 11.69 -13.36 -2.07
N ALA A 332 12.91 -12.88 -1.76
CA ALA A 332 13.75 -13.47 -0.73
C ALA A 332 13.12 -13.35 0.66
N TYR A 333 12.55 -12.18 0.96
CA TYR A 333 11.80 -11.96 2.19
C TYR A 333 10.56 -12.86 2.29
N GLY A 334 9.84 -13.07 1.19
CA GLY A 334 8.76 -14.07 1.13
C GLY A 334 9.26 -15.47 1.53
N ARG A 335 10.34 -15.95 0.89
CA ARG A 335 10.91 -17.27 1.19
C ARG A 335 11.44 -17.44 2.62
N SER A 336 11.71 -16.35 3.34
CA SER A 336 12.16 -16.42 4.75
C SER A 336 11.00 -16.48 5.75
N SER A 337 9.73 -16.54 5.28
CA SER A 337 8.58 -16.70 6.18
C SER A 337 8.63 -18.04 6.92
N ALA A 338 8.17 -18.02 8.18
CA ALA A 338 8.04 -19.24 8.97
C ALA A 338 6.82 -20.06 8.53
N GLU A 339 5.75 -19.36 8.14
CA GLU A 339 4.51 -19.99 7.68
C GLU A 339 4.58 -20.30 6.19
N SER A 340 4.28 -21.54 5.83
CA SER A 340 4.35 -22.03 4.45
C SER A 340 3.05 -21.89 3.68
N SER A 341 1.91 -21.75 4.38
CA SER A 341 0.58 -21.62 3.80
C SER A 341 -0.14 -20.36 4.28
N ILE A 342 -1.11 -19.89 3.49
CA ILE A 342 -1.99 -18.80 3.88
C ILE A 342 -2.88 -19.24 5.04
N SER A 343 -3.44 -20.44 4.97
CA SER A 343 -4.37 -20.97 5.97
C SER A 343 -3.74 -21.11 7.35
N ASP A 344 -2.46 -21.49 7.44
CA ASP A 344 -1.74 -21.55 8.72
C ASP A 344 -1.45 -20.13 9.24
N ALA A 345 -0.99 -19.24 8.36
CA ALA A 345 -0.73 -17.84 8.71
C ALA A 345 -1.97 -17.15 9.32
N ILE A 346 -3.15 -17.40 8.77
CA ILE A 346 -4.40 -16.76 9.23
C ILE A 346 -5.25 -17.63 10.17
N LYS A 347 -4.70 -18.71 10.72
CA LYS A 347 -5.47 -19.64 11.58
C LYS A 347 -6.21 -18.94 12.71
N ALA A 348 -5.54 -18.04 13.43
CA ALA A 348 -6.15 -17.27 14.51
C ALA A 348 -7.35 -16.41 14.04
N PHE A 349 -7.25 -15.82 12.85
CA PHE A 349 -8.32 -15.06 12.24
C PHE A 349 -9.52 -15.95 11.85
N ARG A 350 -9.27 -17.08 11.20
CA ARG A 350 -10.33 -18.01 10.77
C ARG A 350 -11.09 -18.67 11.93
N ASP A 351 -10.40 -18.96 13.03
CA ASP A 351 -11.03 -19.56 14.22
C ASP A 351 -12.01 -18.61 14.91
N GLU A 352 -11.89 -17.31 14.65
CA GLU A 352 -12.77 -16.27 15.19
C GLU A 352 -13.99 -15.99 14.31
N GLU A 353 -13.83 -16.01 12.98
CA GLU A 353 -14.96 -15.87 12.04
C GLU A 353 -15.99 -17.01 12.15
N LYS A 354 -15.59 -18.14 12.76
CA LYS A 354 -16.47 -19.30 13.00
C LYS A 354 -17.26 -19.23 14.30
N LYS A 355 -17.00 -18.23 15.15
CA LYS A 355 -17.68 -18.02 16.44
C LYS A 355 -18.74 -16.94 16.33
#